data_d3f0796d3adee3515dfaf3fe2c55e0e9
#
_entry.id   d3f0796d3adee3515dfaf3fe2c55e0e9
#
_cell.length_a   1.000
_cell.length_b   1.000
_cell.length_c   1.000
_cell.angle_alpha   90.00
_cell.angle_beta   90.00
_cell.angle_gamma   90.00
#
_symmetry.space_group_name_H-M   'P 1'
#
loop_
_entity.id
_entity.type
_entity.pdbx_description
1 polymer ?
#
loop_
_entity_poly.entity_id
_entity_poly.type
_entity_poly.pdbx_seq_one_letter_code
_entity_poly.pdbx_strand_id
1 'polypeptide(L)'
;MIKLFKTILKAGTPTAKYPFAPYEVNRDSRGKPKYQADQCIACAACTKACPANALVMEVDMETGERRWEISMARCIFCGRCEEVCPTRAIALSPEFELAVTNKADLYEEARFALAPCTLCGTYFAPSKLVALVEDTLKQAGTPLATPERLHHCPDCKRKQSMLSQPDSALITPIATPMAAQKEWM
;
A
#
# COMPACT_ATOMS: atom_id res chain seq x y z
N MET A 1 -20.05 -48.42 -13.24
CA MET A 1 -19.11 -48.74 -12.11
C MET A 1 -17.71 -49.17 -12.57
N ILE A 2 -17.57 -50.01 -13.61
CA ILE A 2 -16.25 -50.45 -14.12
C ILE A 2 -15.33 -49.30 -14.57
N LYS A 3 -15.90 -48.20 -15.13
CA LYS A 3 -15.09 -47.00 -15.51
C LYS A 3 -14.45 -46.32 -14.31
N LEU A 4 -15.13 -46.25 -13.18
CA LEU A 4 -14.60 -45.66 -11.94
C LEU A 4 -13.43 -46.46 -11.40
N PHE A 5 -13.56 -47.79 -11.34
CA PHE A 5 -12.45 -48.68 -10.91
C PHE A 5 -11.22 -48.56 -11.82
N LYS A 6 -11.40 -48.51 -13.14
CA LYS A 6 -10.31 -48.27 -14.07
C LYS A 6 -9.62 -46.92 -13.84
N THR A 7 -10.38 -45.87 -13.56
CA THR A 7 -9.85 -44.53 -13.27
C THR A 7 -9.05 -44.53 -11.96
N ILE A 8 -9.56 -45.17 -10.89
CA ILE A 8 -8.85 -45.29 -9.60
C ILE A 8 -7.55 -46.06 -9.76
N LEU A 9 -7.58 -47.20 -10.45
CA LEU A 9 -6.41 -47.99 -10.69
C LEU A 9 -5.35 -47.25 -11.55
N LYS A 10 -5.80 -46.46 -12.53
CA LYS A 10 -4.91 -45.66 -13.38
C LYS A 10 -4.31 -44.47 -12.65
N ALA A 11 -5.08 -43.84 -11.75
CA ALA A 11 -4.63 -42.68 -10.96
C ALA A 11 -3.56 -43.07 -9.90
N GLY A 12 -3.57 -44.33 -9.43
CA GLY A 12 -2.63 -44.78 -8.40
C GLY A 12 -2.78 -44.02 -7.08
N THR A 13 -1.68 -43.63 -6.47
CA THR A 13 -1.62 -42.76 -5.26
C THR A 13 -1.42 -41.33 -5.68
N PRO A 14 -2.49 -40.50 -5.74
CA PRO A 14 -2.40 -39.10 -6.17
C PRO A 14 -1.84 -38.15 -5.11
N THR A 15 -1.51 -38.67 -3.93
CA THR A 15 -0.96 -37.88 -2.82
C THR A 15 0.55 -37.67 -2.97
N ALA A 16 0.97 -36.42 -2.77
CA ALA A 16 2.38 -36.08 -2.69
C ALA A 16 3.03 -36.73 -1.45
N LYS A 17 4.30 -37.16 -1.57
CA LYS A 17 5.08 -37.75 -0.46
C LYS A 17 5.62 -36.69 0.51
N TYR A 18 5.12 -35.48 0.43
CA TYR A 18 5.46 -34.37 1.33
C TYR A 18 5.02 -34.71 2.77
N PRO A 19 5.81 -34.42 3.84
CA PRO A 19 7.10 -33.71 3.84
C PRO A 19 8.33 -34.61 3.64
N PHE A 20 8.16 -35.94 3.41
CA PHE A 20 9.25 -36.90 3.29
C PHE A 20 10.01 -36.80 1.96
N ALA A 21 9.41 -36.16 0.97
CA ALA A 21 10.06 -35.80 -0.29
C ALA A 21 9.76 -34.34 -0.63
N PRO A 22 10.71 -33.65 -1.32
CA PRO A 22 10.46 -32.28 -1.77
C PRO A 22 9.21 -32.21 -2.64
N TYR A 23 8.40 -31.16 -2.42
CA TYR A 23 7.26 -30.84 -3.26
C TYR A 23 7.63 -29.74 -4.24
N GLU A 24 7.55 -30.03 -5.53
CA GLU A 24 7.79 -29.03 -6.58
C GLU A 24 6.58 -28.11 -6.70
N VAL A 25 6.77 -26.87 -6.28
CA VAL A 25 5.73 -25.82 -6.36
C VAL A 25 5.85 -25.12 -7.72
N ASN A 26 4.71 -24.88 -8.38
CA ASN A 26 4.69 -24.10 -9.62
C ASN A 26 5.23 -22.69 -9.34
N ARG A 27 6.01 -22.12 -10.29
CA ARG A 27 6.56 -20.76 -10.19
C ARG A 27 5.48 -19.68 -10.00
N ASP A 28 4.28 -19.91 -10.53
CA ASP A 28 3.15 -18.99 -10.44
C ASP A 28 2.27 -19.21 -9.19
N SER A 29 2.71 -20.08 -8.27
CA SER A 29 1.98 -20.31 -7.02
C SER A 29 2.05 -19.10 -6.12
N ARG A 30 0.89 -18.72 -5.57
CA ARG A 30 0.76 -17.62 -4.62
C ARG A 30 1.00 -18.12 -3.21
N GLY A 31 2.24 -18.07 -2.76
CA GLY A 31 2.61 -18.43 -1.40
C GLY A 31 2.95 -17.20 -0.55
N LYS A 32 3.86 -17.36 0.39
CA LYS A 32 4.23 -16.36 1.40
C LYS A 32 4.63 -15.02 0.76
N PRO A 33 4.03 -13.89 1.17
CA PRO A 33 4.53 -12.58 0.78
C PRO A 33 5.97 -12.37 1.27
N LYS A 34 6.85 -11.94 0.37
CA LYS A 34 8.21 -11.45 0.69
C LYS A 34 8.17 -9.93 0.72
N TYR A 35 8.72 -9.37 1.77
CA TYR A 35 8.76 -7.94 1.98
C TYR A 35 10.19 -7.42 2.00
N GLN A 36 10.42 -6.28 1.34
CA GLN A 36 11.70 -5.59 1.26
C GLN A 36 11.54 -4.18 1.81
N ALA A 37 11.95 -3.99 3.07
CA ALA A 37 11.81 -2.72 3.78
C ALA A 37 12.57 -1.57 3.11
N ASP A 38 13.69 -1.87 2.42
CA ASP A 38 14.51 -0.86 1.75
C ASP A 38 13.78 -0.22 0.57
N GLN A 39 12.97 -0.99 -0.16
CA GLN A 39 12.16 -0.52 -1.27
C GLN A 39 10.86 0.13 -0.83
N CYS A 40 10.42 -0.12 0.40
CA CYS A 40 9.16 0.40 0.90
C CYS A 40 9.25 1.89 1.22
N ILE A 41 8.29 2.66 0.69
CA ILE A 41 8.13 4.09 0.95
C ILE A 41 7.04 4.39 1.99
N ALA A 42 6.54 3.36 2.66
CA ALA A 42 5.50 3.46 3.69
C ALA A 42 4.22 4.22 3.25
N CYS A 43 3.79 4.07 1.99
CA CYS A 43 2.64 4.78 1.41
C CYS A 43 1.28 4.26 1.88
N ALA A 44 1.22 3.12 2.57
CA ALA A 44 0.00 2.45 3.05
C ALA A 44 -0.94 1.90 1.96
N ALA A 45 -0.57 1.89 0.67
CA ALA A 45 -1.43 1.37 -0.40
C ALA A 45 -1.80 -0.11 -0.17
N CYS A 46 -0.82 -0.94 0.22
CA CYS A 46 -1.02 -2.37 0.49
C CYS A 46 -2.00 -2.64 1.64
N THR A 47 -2.00 -1.80 2.69
CA THR A 47 -2.92 -1.96 3.82
C THR A 47 -4.36 -1.64 3.44
N LYS A 48 -4.55 -0.64 2.57
CA LYS A 48 -5.88 -0.26 2.06
C LYS A 48 -6.45 -1.27 1.06
N ALA A 49 -5.58 -1.94 0.32
CA ALA A 49 -5.99 -2.94 -0.66
C ALA A 49 -6.21 -4.34 -0.07
N CYS A 50 -5.77 -4.60 1.16
CA CYS A 50 -5.84 -5.93 1.77
C CYS A 50 -7.26 -6.29 2.21
N PRO A 51 -7.94 -7.25 1.56
CA PRO A 51 -9.33 -7.62 1.91
C PRO A 51 -9.42 -8.36 3.25
N ALA A 52 -8.34 -9.02 3.67
CA ALA A 52 -8.28 -9.79 4.90
C ALA A 52 -7.79 -8.98 6.11
N ASN A 53 -7.49 -7.69 5.93
CA ASN A 53 -6.86 -6.84 6.95
C ASN A 53 -5.62 -7.52 7.60
N ALA A 54 -4.87 -8.25 6.78
CA ALA A 54 -3.63 -8.90 7.20
C ALA A 54 -2.46 -7.91 7.29
N LEU A 55 -2.60 -6.76 6.64
CA LEU A 55 -1.62 -5.68 6.61
C LEU A 55 -2.13 -4.49 7.42
N VAL A 56 -1.34 -4.00 8.34
CA VAL A 56 -1.66 -2.86 9.20
C VAL A 56 -0.56 -1.81 9.06
N MET A 57 -0.95 -0.55 9.19
CA MET A 57 -0.02 0.57 9.24
C MET A 57 -0.46 1.53 10.33
N GLU A 58 0.35 1.66 11.37
CA GLU A 58 0.11 2.56 12.49
C GLU A 58 1.07 3.74 12.42
N VAL A 59 0.61 4.89 12.87
CA VAL A 59 1.39 6.12 12.90
C VAL A 59 1.49 6.58 14.34
N ASP A 60 2.70 6.73 14.82
CA ASP A 60 2.99 7.35 16.09
C ASP A 60 3.50 8.78 15.83
N MET A 61 2.70 9.76 16.20
CA MET A 61 3.00 11.17 16.00
C MET A 61 3.92 11.72 17.10
N GLU A 62 4.06 11.03 18.22
CA GLU A 62 4.94 11.45 19.33
C GLU A 62 6.39 11.06 19.02
N THR A 63 6.59 9.81 18.60
CA THR A 63 7.93 9.32 18.22
C THR A 63 8.33 9.68 16.80
N GLY A 64 7.38 10.09 15.96
CA GLY A 64 7.63 10.37 14.54
C GLY A 64 7.91 9.11 13.72
N GLU A 65 7.33 7.99 14.11
CA GLU A 65 7.49 6.70 13.45
C GLU A 65 6.19 6.22 12.82
N ARG A 66 6.34 5.45 11.75
CA ARG A 66 5.26 4.69 11.12
C ARG A 66 5.62 3.22 11.15
N ARG A 67 4.80 2.40 11.79
CA ARG A 67 4.95 0.95 11.88
C ARG A 67 4.10 0.28 10.82
N TRP A 68 4.72 -0.53 9.99
CA TRP A 68 4.06 -1.46 9.07
C TRP A 68 4.15 -2.86 9.63
N GLU A 69 3.09 -3.62 9.54
CA GLU A 69 3.03 -5.00 10.03
C GLU A 69 2.21 -5.87 9.07
N ILE A 70 2.64 -7.11 8.86
CA ILE A 70 1.86 -8.13 8.19
C ILE A 70 1.64 -9.34 9.11
N SER A 71 0.40 -9.83 9.16
CA SER A 71 0.05 -11.08 9.82
C SER A 71 -0.15 -12.17 8.76
N MET A 72 0.79 -13.11 8.67
CA MET A 72 0.69 -14.26 7.76
C MET A 72 -0.49 -15.17 8.11
N ALA A 73 -0.88 -15.21 9.40
CA ALA A 73 -2.03 -15.98 9.86
C ALA A 73 -3.38 -15.47 9.31
N ARG A 74 -3.46 -14.19 8.94
CA ARG A 74 -4.66 -13.58 8.33
C ARG A 74 -4.58 -13.52 6.81
N CYS A 75 -3.40 -13.70 6.25
CA CYS A 75 -3.17 -13.54 4.81
C CYS A 75 -3.90 -14.65 4.04
N ILE A 76 -4.64 -14.26 3.00
CA ILE A 76 -5.32 -15.18 2.06
C ILE A 76 -4.58 -15.31 0.74
N PHE A 77 -3.36 -14.81 0.64
CA PHE A 77 -2.47 -14.90 -0.52
C PHE A 77 -3.08 -14.42 -1.84
N CYS A 78 -3.95 -13.40 -1.78
CA CYS A 78 -4.69 -12.89 -2.94
C CYS A 78 -3.85 -12.07 -3.94
N GLY A 79 -2.65 -11.58 -3.54
CA GLY A 79 -1.75 -10.79 -4.39
C GLY A 79 -2.07 -9.30 -4.51
N ARG A 80 -3.17 -8.81 -3.91
CA ARG A 80 -3.56 -7.39 -4.02
C ARG A 80 -2.49 -6.42 -3.54
N CYS A 81 -1.75 -6.76 -2.50
CA CYS A 81 -0.66 -5.93 -1.99
C CYS A 81 0.48 -5.77 -3.00
N GLU A 82 0.78 -6.80 -3.77
CA GLU A 82 1.77 -6.79 -4.86
C GLU A 82 1.31 -5.91 -6.03
N GLU A 83 0.04 -6.04 -6.44
CA GLU A 83 -0.55 -5.26 -7.54
C GLU A 83 -0.52 -3.75 -7.29
N VAL A 84 -0.78 -3.32 -6.04
CA VAL A 84 -0.88 -1.88 -5.71
C VAL A 84 0.44 -1.26 -5.25
N CYS A 85 1.50 -2.05 -5.06
CA CYS A 85 2.77 -1.53 -4.55
C CYS A 85 3.53 -0.78 -5.65
N PRO A 86 3.73 0.55 -5.55
CA PRO A 86 4.38 1.32 -6.60
C PRO A 86 5.87 1.00 -6.72
N THR A 87 6.49 0.54 -5.64
CA THR A 87 7.93 0.22 -5.59
C THR A 87 8.22 -1.27 -5.62
N ARG A 88 7.17 -2.11 -5.70
CA ARG A 88 7.28 -3.58 -5.63
C ARG A 88 7.99 -4.09 -4.38
N ALA A 89 7.89 -3.34 -3.28
CA ALA A 89 8.47 -3.71 -1.99
C ALA A 89 7.86 -4.96 -1.37
N ILE A 90 6.68 -5.38 -1.82
CA ILE A 90 6.01 -6.61 -1.41
C ILE A 90 5.60 -7.39 -2.65
N ALA A 91 5.95 -8.68 -2.69
CA ALA A 91 5.62 -9.60 -3.76
C ALA A 91 5.31 -10.99 -3.20
N LEU A 92 4.44 -11.75 -3.86
CA LEU A 92 4.19 -13.13 -3.48
C LEU A 92 5.35 -14.02 -3.94
N SER A 93 5.70 -14.99 -3.12
CA SER A 93 6.70 -16.01 -3.44
C SER A 93 6.03 -17.37 -3.63
N PRO A 94 6.72 -18.37 -4.23
CA PRO A 94 6.22 -19.73 -4.28
C PRO A 94 6.34 -20.46 -2.94
N GLU A 95 6.90 -19.85 -1.89
CA GLU A 95 7.03 -20.47 -0.57
C GLU A 95 5.65 -20.62 0.07
N PHE A 96 5.27 -21.87 0.36
CA PHE A 96 3.94 -22.19 0.89
C PHE A 96 3.97 -22.65 2.35
N GLU A 97 5.15 -22.99 2.87
CA GLU A 97 5.30 -23.46 4.25
C GLU A 97 5.19 -22.31 5.25
N LEU A 98 4.16 -22.39 6.08
CA LEU A 98 3.90 -21.43 7.16
C LEU A 98 3.70 -22.13 8.51
N ALA A 99 4.14 -23.40 8.60
CA ALA A 99 4.10 -24.13 9.86
C ALA A 99 5.17 -23.58 10.81
N VAL A 100 4.73 -23.02 11.93
CA VAL A 100 5.60 -22.43 12.96
C VAL A 100 5.26 -23.01 14.32
N THR A 101 6.23 -23.10 15.20
CA THR A 101 6.04 -23.46 16.61
C THR A 101 5.64 -22.25 17.44
N ASN A 102 6.16 -21.07 17.11
CA ASN A 102 5.79 -19.81 17.77
C ASN A 102 4.93 -18.97 16.83
N LYS A 103 3.74 -18.57 17.29
CA LYS A 103 2.83 -17.70 16.51
C LYS A 103 3.41 -16.32 16.20
N ALA A 104 4.38 -15.84 16.97
CA ALA A 104 5.07 -14.58 16.71
C ALA A 104 5.82 -14.61 15.35
N ASP A 105 6.29 -15.77 14.91
CA ASP A 105 6.99 -15.94 13.64
C ASP A 105 6.09 -15.75 12.40
N LEU A 106 4.76 -15.66 12.62
CA LEU A 106 3.78 -15.34 11.58
C LEU A 106 3.58 -13.83 11.39
N TYR A 107 4.30 -13.01 12.12
CA TYR A 107 4.28 -11.56 12.01
C TYR A 107 5.61 -11.05 11.51
N GLU A 108 5.54 -10.06 10.63
CA GLU A 108 6.72 -9.32 10.15
C GLU A 108 6.41 -7.84 10.27
N GLU A 109 7.34 -7.06 10.85
CA GLU A 109 7.17 -5.63 11.02
C GLU A 109 8.34 -4.83 10.45
N ALA A 110 8.06 -3.59 10.06
CA ALA A 110 9.06 -2.62 9.66
C ALA A 110 8.66 -1.23 10.15
N ARG A 111 9.66 -0.42 10.49
CA ARG A 111 9.48 0.94 11.00
C ARG A 111 10.09 1.95 10.06
N PHE A 112 9.40 3.08 9.91
CA PHE A 112 9.77 4.16 8.99
C PHE A 112 9.68 5.49 9.71
N ALA A 113 10.71 6.31 9.56
CA ALA A 113 10.72 7.66 10.09
C ALA A 113 9.75 8.56 9.31
N LEU A 114 9.07 9.43 10.02
CA LEU A 114 8.26 10.50 9.46
C LEU A 114 9.08 11.78 9.29
N ALA A 115 8.77 12.55 8.26
CA ALA A 115 9.34 13.86 8.02
C ALA A 115 8.61 14.92 8.86
N PRO A 116 9.32 15.74 9.64
CA PRO A 116 8.74 16.88 10.34
C PRO A 116 8.48 18.02 9.36
N CYS A 117 7.42 18.77 9.60
CA CYS A 117 7.12 19.98 8.88
C CYS A 117 8.12 21.08 9.22
N THR A 118 8.71 21.73 8.21
CA THR A 118 9.70 22.81 8.42
C THR A 118 9.11 24.08 9.07
N LEU A 119 7.77 24.27 9.00
CA LEU A 119 7.12 25.44 9.58
C LEU A 119 6.61 25.21 11.01
N CYS A 120 6.01 24.06 11.30
CA CYS A 120 5.37 23.81 12.60
C CYS A 120 5.97 22.63 13.37
N GLY A 121 6.92 21.90 12.80
CA GLY A 121 7.55 20.75 13.45
C GLY A 121 6.70 19.47 13.49
N THR A 122 5.43 19.52 13.14
CA THR A 122 4.54 18.35 13.20
C THR A 122 4.93 17.32 12.14
N TYR A 123 5.01 16.07 12.51
CA TYR A 123 5.23 14.96 11.58
C TYR A 123 4.02 14.81 10.64
N PHE A 124 4.26 14.54 9.33
CA PHE A 124 3.14 14.54 8.37
C PHE A 124 3.21 13.44 7.31
N ALA A 125 4.38 12.98 6.91
CA ALA A 125 4.54 11.99 5.85
C ALA A 125 5.81 11.14 6.07
N PRO A 126 5.88 9.91 5.53
CA PRO A 126 7.11 9.12 5.56
C PRO A 126 8.25 9.84 4.84
N SER A 127 9.43 9.90 5.46
CA SER A 127 10.60 10.59 4.90
C SER A 127 11.00 10.01 3.53
N LYS A 128 10.95 8.68 3.37
CA LYS A 128 11.21 8.01 2.08
C LYS A 128 10.22 8.40 0.98
N LEU A 129 8.95 8.64 1.32
CA LEU A 129 7.94 9.08 0.35
C LEU A 129 8.23 10.52 -0.12
N VAL A 130 8.57 11.42 0.82
CA VAL A 130 8.92 12.81 0.49
C VAL A 130 10.15 12.83 -0.42
N ALA A 131 11.19 12.06 -0.09
CA ALA A 131 12.40 11.95 -0.90
C ALA A 131 12.11 11.41 -2.32
N LEU A 132 11.28 10.37 -2.43
CA LEU A 132 10.89 9.83 -3.74
C LEU A 132 10.19 10.88 -4.60
N VAL A 133 9.26 11.65 -4.02
CA VAL A 133 8.56 12.73 -4.75
C VAL A 133 9.54 13.80 -5.19
N GLU A 134 10.48 14.20 -4.34
CA GLU A 134 11.51 15.18 -4.64
C GLU A 134 12.39 14.73 -5.82
N ASP A 135 12.87 13.49 -5.78
CA ASP A 135 13.72 12.93 -6.84
C ASP A 135 12.95 12.78 -8.17
N THR A 136 11.69 12.36 -8.10
CA THR A 136 10.83 12.24 -9.29
C THR A 136 10.63 13.60 -9.95
N LEU A 137 10.39 14.65 -9.18
CA LEU A 137 10.21 16.00 -9.69
C LEU A 137 11.49 16.58 -10.28
N LYS A 138 12.64 16.32 -9.65
CA LYS A 138 13.96 16.68 -10.21
C LYS A 138 14.20 16.01 -11.57
N GLN A 139 13.92 14.71 -11.67
CA GLN A 139 14.07 13.94 -12.92
C GLN A 139 13.11 14.41 -14.03
N ALA A 140 11.90 14.81 -13.67
CA ALA A 140 10.91 15.32 -14.62
C ALA A 140 11.25 16.74 -15.15
N GLY A 141 12.31 17.38 -14.64
CA GLY A 141 12.67 18.74 -15.01
C GLY A 141 11.60 19.78 -14.70
N THR A 142 10.64 19.43 -13.83
CA THR A 142 9.55 20.31 -13.46
C THR A 142 10.12 21.36 -12.49
N PRO A 143 10.16 22.66 -12.86
CA PRO A 143 10.58 23.68 -11.92
C PRO A 143 9.56 23.72 -10.78
N LEU A 144 9.94 23.19 -9.61
CA LEU A 144 9.17 23.42 -8.41
C LEU A 144 9.23 24.93 -8.11
N ALA A 145 8.11 25.61 -8.26
CA ALA A 145 8.01 27.02 -7.92
C ALA A 145 8.44 27.29 -6.47
N THR A 146 8.35 26.30 -5.60
CA THR A 146 8.85 26.32 -4.22
C THR A 146 9.15 24.90 -3.73
N PRO A 147 10.38 24.38 -3.88
CA PRO A 147 10.77 23.06 -3.40
C PRO A 147 10.54 22.89 -1.88
N GLU A 148 10.62 23.98 -1.13
CA GLU A 148 10.35 24.02 0.31
C GLU A 148 8.94 23.56 0.69
N ARG A 149 7.94 23.76 -0.19
CA ARG A 149 6.57 23.34 0.07
C ARG A 149 6.40 21.82 0.18
N LEU A 150 7.31 21.02 -0.34
CA LEU A 150 7.27 19.57 -0.18
C LEU A 150 7.43 19.16 1.29
N HIS A 151 8.18 19.95 2.05
CA HIS A 151 8.47 19.72 3.46
C HIS A 151 7.47 20.38 4.42
N HIS A 152 6.37 20.96 3.90
CA HIS A 152 5.31 21.51 4.71
C HIS A 152 4.16 20.51 4.88
N CYS A 153 3.59 20.44 6.08
CA CYS A 153 2.40 19.65 6.34
C CYS A 153 1.16 20.22 5.58
N PRO A 154 0.10 19.42 5.38
CA PRO A 154 -1.10 19.88 4.68
C PRO A 154 -1.74 21.14 5.27
N ASP A 155 -1.71 21.28 6.61
CA ASP A 155 -2.29 22.44 7.29
C ASP A 155 -1.50 23.73 7.04
N CYS A 156 -0.17 23.64 7.09
CA CYS A 156 0.69 24.77 6.76
C CYS A 156 0.57 25.16 5.29
N LYS A 157 0.49 24.19 4.37
CA LYS A 157 0.24 24.45 2.94
C LYS A 157 -1.09 25.18 2.73
N ARG A 158 -2.14 24.78 3.43
CA ARG A 158 -3.46 25.38 3.36
C ARG A 158 -3.44 26.82 3.87
N LYS A 159 -2.83 27.05 5.05
CA LYS A 159 -2.68 28.40 5.61
C LYS A 159 -1.92 29.34 4.66
N GLN A 160 -0.81 28.88 4.10
CA GLN A 160 -0.05 29.67 3.11
C GLN A 160 -0.86 29.99 1.86
N SER A 161 -1.63 29.01 1.34
CA SER A 161 -2.45 29.24 0.15
C SER A 161 -3.57 30.26 0.40
N MET A 162 -4.14 30.28 1.60
CA MET A 162 -5.14 31.29 1.99
C MET A 162 -4.53 32.69 2.13
N LEU A 163 -3.31 32.78 2.67
CA LEU A 163 -2.61 34.04 2.85
C LEU A 163 -2.03 34.61 1.54
N SER A 164 -1.75 33.75 0.57
CA SER A 164 -1.18 34.13 -0.73
C SER A 164 -2.24 34.46 -1.79
N GLN A 165 -3.53 34.28 -1.50
CA GLN A 165 -4.58 34.86 -2.34
C GLN A 165 -4.62 36.37 -2.09
N PRO A 166 -4.25 37.21 -3.09
CA PRO A 166 -4.57 38.60 -3.00
C PRO A 166 -6.09 38.71 -2.84
N ASP A 167 -6.58 39.66 -2.03
CA ASP A 167 -7.99 40.01 -1.88
C ASP A 167 -8.60 40.33 -3.26
N SER A 168 -8.71 39.39 -4.12
CA SER A 168 -9.55 39.48 -5.29
C SER A 168 -10.94 39.06 -4.88
N ALA A 169 -11.65 40.02 -4.32
CA ALA A 169 -13.07 40.17 -4.56
C ALA A 169 -13.38 39.65 -5.95
N LEU A 170 -13.94 38.49 -6.06
CA LEU A 170 -14.73 38.00 -7.18
C LEU A 170 -15.18 36.59 -6.87
N ILE A 171 -15.91 36.43 -5.76
CA ILE A 171 -17.01 35.49 -5.82
C ILE A 171 -18.06 36.22 -6.66
N THR A 172 -17.92 36.20 -7.98
CA THR A 172 -19.05 36.42 -8.86
C THR A 172 -20.03 35.31 -8.51
N PRO A 173 -21.24 35.66 -8.03
CA PRO A 173 -22.26 34.64 -7.83
C PRO A 173 -22.44 33.94 -9.18
N ILE A 174 -22.27 32.63 -9.21
CA ILE A 174 -22.62 31.81 -10.36
C ILE A 174 -24.09 32.11 -10.62
N ALA A 175 -24.35 32.88 -11.70
CA ALA A 175 -25.70 33.12 -12.14
C ALA A 175 -26.31 31.74 -12.43
N THR A 176 -27.22 31.34 -11.56
CA THR A 176 -28.04 30.15 -11.77
C THR A 176 -28.79 30.36 -13.09
N PRO A 177 -28.59 29.54 -14.14
CA PRO A 177 -29.42 29.68 -15.32
C PRO A 177 -30.85 29.36 -14.89
N MET A 178 -31.72 30.37 -15.02
CA MET A 178 -33.16 30.24 -14.83
C MET A 178 -33.64 29.00 -15.64
N ALA A 179 -34.13 28.02 -14.92
CA ALA A 179 -34.76 26.85 -15.49
C ALA A 179 -35.87 27.27 -16.43
N ALA A 180 -35.72 26.95 -17.69
CA ALA A 180 -36.81 26.99 -18.65
C ALA A 180 -37.85 25.95 -18.19
N GLN A 181 -38.96 26.46 -17.68
CA GLN A 181 -40.16 25.65 -17.46
C GLN A 181 -40.63 25.15 -18.83
N LYS A 182 -40.43 23.86 -19.09
CA LYS A 182 -41.17 23.17 -20.16
C LYS A 182 -42.48 22.68 -19.57
N GLU A 183 -43.53 23.41 -19.91
CA GLU A 183 -44.91 22.92 -19.81
C GLU A 183 -45.05 21.62 -20.58
N TRP A 184 -45.55 20.60 -19.91
CA TRP A 184 -46.07 19.39 -20.53
C TRP A 184 -47.59 19.53 -20.58
N MET A 185 -48.14 19.75 -21.78
CA MET A 185 -49.52 19.37 -22.16
C MET A 185 -49.49 18.00 -22.81
#